data_4702399453eb8e8b76b29932825cae73
#
_entry.id   4702399453eb8e8b76b29932825cae73
#
_cell.length_a   1.000
_cell.length_b   1.000
_cell.length_c   1.000
_cell.angle_alpha   90.00
_cell.angle_beta   90.00
_cell.angle_gamma   90.00
#
_symmetry.space_group_name_H-M   'P 1'
#
loop_
_entity.id
_entity.type
_entity.pdbx_description
1 polymer ?
#
loop_
_entity_poly.entity_id
_entity_poly.type
_entity_poly.pdbx_seq_one_letter_code
_entity_poly.pdbx_strand_id
1 'polypeptide(L)'
;MKGLIMKKEEERNIYAVFDDKTIRVYQAYNNEIADEALKLGKFGSKFSLTRMTWIKPSFLWMMYRSGWASKQGQERILAIDLKREGFDEIVKNAVLSSFREVSDLSKEEWKEKMENSEVRCQWDPDRDIYGNPIGRRAIQLGIKGETVRKYVNEWIVNITDVTDIVIEMRNSIQNGTFSEVMLPEEKK
;
A
#
# COMPACT_ATOMS: atom_id res chain seq x y z
N MET A 1 -29.14 17.26 -28.27
CA MET A 1 -28.35 17.70 -27.12
C MET A 1 -27.73 16.47 -26.48
N LYS A 2 -26.45 16.18 -26.76
CA LYS A 2 -25.71 15.14 -26.09
C LYS A 2 -25.24 15.71 -24.76
N GLY A 3 -25.85 15.25 -23.65
CA GLY A 3 -25.41 15.62 -22.31
C GLY A 3 -23.97 15.20 -22.09
N LEU A 4 -23.09 16.16 -21.83
CA LEU A 4 -21.77 15.91 -21.29
C LEU A 4 -21.97 15.27 -19.91
N ILE A 5 -21.78 13.96 -19.82
CA ILE A 5 -21.62 13.29 -18.54
C ILE A 5 -20.23 13.74 -18.06
N MET A 6 -20.21 14.77 -17.22
CA MET A 6 -19.01 15.11 -16.46
C MET A 6 -18.66 13.86 -15.64
N LYS A 7 -17.53 13.22 -15.98
CA LYS A 7 -16.92 12.21 -15.11
C LYS A 7 -16.71 12.90 -13.77
N LYS A 8 -17.45 12.46 -12.75
CA LYS A 8 -17.21 12.86 -11.37
C LYS A 8 -15.74 12.54 -11.10
N GLU A 9 -14.92 13.55 -10.80
CA GLU A 9 -13.53 13.30 -10.40
C GLU A 9 -13.57 12.32 -9.24
N GLU A 10 -13.01 11.15 -9.47
CA GLU A 10 -12.94 10.12 -8.43
C GLU A 10 -12.08 10.66 -7.29
N GLU A 11 -12.66 10.72 -6.12
CA GLU A 11 -12.01 11.33 -4.94
C GLU A 11 -10.76 10.54 -4.56
N ARG A 12 -9.58 11.15 -4.69
CA ARG A 12 -8.27 10.57 -4.36
C ARG A 12 -7.87 10.96 -2.94
N ASN A 13 -8.43 10.26 -1.97
CA ASN A 13 -8.06 10.41 -0.56
C ASN A 13 -7.28 9.20 -0.09
N ILE A 14 -6.29 9.43 0.76
CA ILE A 14 -5.54 8.36 1.41
C ILE A 14 -6.29 7.96 2.67
N TYR A 15 -6.77 6.71 2.69
CA TYR A 15 -7.37 6.10 3.88
C TYR A 15 -6.34 5.17 4.51
N ALA A 16 -6.09 5.35 5.81
CA ALA A 16 -5.08 4.61 6.56
C ALA A 16 -5.40 4.57 8.06
N VAL A 17 -4.77 3.69 8.78
CA VAL A 17 -4.62 3.79 10.23
C VAL A 17 -3.46 4.72 10.52
N PHE A 18 -3.68 5.82 11.22
CA PHE A 18 -2.62 6.78 11.55
C PHE A 18 -2.90 7.57 12.83
N ASP A 19 -1.84 8.14 13.37
CA ASP A 19 -1.85 9.15 14.42
C ASP A 19 -0.94 10.34 14.03
N ASP A 20 -0.63 11.20 14.98
CA ASP A 20 0.22 12.38 14.75
C ASP A 20 1.67 12.02 14.40
N LYS A 21 2.13 10.82 14.75
CA LYS A 21 3.53 10.39 14.62
C LYS A 21 3.73 9.35 13.54
N THR A 22 2.74 8.47 13.35
CA THR A 22 2.88 7.30 12.48
C THR A 22 1.71 7.13 11.52
N ILE A 23 1.97 6.45 10.41
CA ILE A 23 0.98 5.96 9.48
C ILE A 23 1.28 4.51 9.15
N ARG A 24 0.23 3.68 9.11
CA ARG A 24 0.34 2.25 8.81
C ARG A 24 0.23 1.99 7.33
N VAL A 25 1.15 1.16 6.85
CA VAL A 25 1.10 0.55 5.51
C VAL A 25 1.19 -0.96 5.63
N TYR A 26 0.78 -1.67 4.59
CA TYR A 26 0.79 -3.12 4.56
C TYR A 26 1.66 -3.63 3.41
N GLN A 27 2.38 -4.73 3.69
CA GLN A 27 3.11 -5.52 2.70
C GLN A 27 2.93 -7.00 2.97
N ALA A 28 3.06 -7.81 1.94
CA ALA A 28 2.98 -9.26 2.05
C ALA A 28 4.26 -9.92 1.51
N TYR A 29 4.79 -10.88 2.26
CA TYR A 29 6.04 -11.57 1.94
C TYR A 29 5.95 -13.07 2.26
N ASN A 30 6.99 -13.81 1.84
CA ASN A 30 7.21 -15.17 2.27
C ASN A 30 7.72 -15.22 3.73
N ASN A 31 7.77 -16.42 4.29
CA ASN A 31 8.21 -16.64 5.69
C ASN A 31 9.62 -16.11 5.95
N GLU A 32 10.58 -16.34 5.05
CA GLU A 32 11.98 -15.95 5.28
C GLU A 32 12.16 -14.45 5.46
N ILE A 33 11.52 -13.64 4.60
CA ILE A 33 11.58 -12.17 4.67
C ILE A 33 10.84 -11.69 5.92
N ALA A 34 9.66 -12.24 6.19
CA ALA A 34 8.83 -11.82 7.32
C ALA A 34 9.49 -12.17 8.67
N ASP A 35 9.99 -13.38 8.84
CA ASP A 35 10.64 -13.81 10.09
C ASP A 35 11.90 -12.99 10.38
N GLU A 36 12.72 -12.71 9.36
CA GLU A 36 13.90 -11.84 9.52
C GLU A 36 13.48 -10.42 9.91
N ALA A 37 12.47 -9.86 9.24
CA ALA A 37 12.00 -8.49 9.50
C ALA A 37 11.44 -8.35 10.93
N LEU A 38 10.66 -9.32 11.39
CA LEU A 38 10.11 -9.35 12.76
C LEU A 38 11.20 -9.47 13.81
N LYS A 39 12.21 -10.31 13.55
CA LYS A 39 13.35 -10.48 14.45
C LYS A 39 14.21 -9.22 14.59
N LEU A 40 14.39 -8.50 13.47
CA LEU A 40 15.27 -7.31 13.42
C LEU A 40 14.50 -6.01 13.73
N GLY A 41 13.17 -6.00 13.68
CA GLY A 41 12.35 -4.78 13.73
C GLY A 41 12.45 -3.93 12.47
N LYS A 42 13.09 -4.42 11.42
CA LYS A 42 13.24 -3.81 10.09
C LYS A 42 13.55 -4.88 9.05
N PHE A 43 13.40 -4.57 7.78
CA PHE A 43 13.82 -5.50 6.73
C PHE A 43 15.33 -5.72 6.74
N GLY A 44 15.74 -6.96 6.61
CA GLY A 44 17.13 -7.41 6.65
C GLY A 44 17.65 -7.85 5.28
N SER A 45 18.59 -8.80 5.30
CA SER A 45 19.31 -9.28 4.12
C SER A 45 18.47 -10.06 3.12
N LYS A 46 17.35 -10.63 3.57
CA LYS A 46 16.40 -11.37 2.71
C LYS A 46 15.54 -10.44 1.88
N PHE A 47 15.39 -9.18 2.29
CA PHE A 47 14.67 -8.15 1.57
C PHE A 47 15.54 -7.52 0.49
N SER A 48 15.00 -7.35 -0.72
CA SER A 48 15.76 -6.75 -1.82
C SER A 48 15.66 -5.23 -1.82
N LEU A 49 16.79 -4.55 -1.64
CA LEU A 49 16.92 -3.09 -1.78
C LEU A 49 17.09 -2.62 -3.24
N THR A 50 17.26 -3.56 -4.18
CA THR A 50 17.47 -3.24 -5.60
C THR A 50 16.20 -3.30 -6.44
N ARG A 51 15.13 -3.84 -5.88
CA ARG A 51 13.80 -3.91 -6.50
C ARG A 51 12.93 -2.78 -5.97
N MET A 52 11.99 -2.31 -6.82
CA MET A 52 10.93 -1.45 -6.35
C MET A 52 10.03 -2.23 -5.39
N THR A 53 9.83 -1.68 -4.20
CA THR A 53 8.88 -2.21 -3.22
C THR A 53 7.62 -1.35 -3.20
N TRP A 54 6.46 -1.98 -2.98
CA TRP A 54 5.16 -1.30 -3.00
C TRP A 54 4.52 -1.34 -1.63
N ILE A 55 4.27 -0.15 -1.07
CA ILE A 55 3.58 0.03 0.21
C ILE A 55 2.13 0.45 -0.04
N LYS A 56 1.20 -0.02 0.79
CA LYS A 56 -0.24 0.15 0.62
C LYS A 56 -0.89 0.52 1.95
N PRO A 57 -1.43 1.75 2.11
CA PRO A 57 -2.15 2.13 3.32
C PRO A 57 -3.48 1.39 3.51
N SER A 58 -4.21 1.08 2.43
CA SER A 58 -5.48 0.37 2.52
C SER A 58 -5.28 -1.12 2.84
N PHE A 59 -5.88 -1.57 3.94
CA PHE A 59 -5.89 -2.97 4.36
C PHE A 59 -6.59 -3.86 3.33
N LEU A 60 -7.80 -3.51 2.91
CA LEU A 60 -8.57 -4.35 1.98
C LEU A 60 -7.95 -4.42 0.59
N TRP A 61 -7.29 -3.36 0.12
CA TRP A 61 -6.50 -3.44 -1.11
C TRP A 61 -5.34 -4.42 -0.96
N MET A 62 -4.65 -4.43 0.20
CA MET A 62 -3.60 -5.42 0.47
C MET A 62 -4.15 -6.84 0.55
N MET A 63 -5.33 -7.03 1.16
CA MET A 63 -6.00 -8.34 1.20
C MET A 63 -6.34 -8.86 -0.19
N TYR A 64 -6.93 -8.02 -1.02
CA TYR A 64 -7.18 -8.33 -2.43
C TYR A 64 -5.89 -8.72 -3.17
N ARG A 65 -4.82 -7.97 -2.98
CA ARG A 65 -3.54 -8.18 -3.66
C ARG A 65 -2.87 -9.49 -3.25
N SER A 66 -2.90 -9.84 -1.97
CA SER A 66 -2.32 -11.06 -1.40
C SER A 66 -3.25 -12.28 -1.43
N GLY A 67 -4.51 -12.10 -1.83
CA GLY A 67 -5.54 -13.12 -1.71
C GLY A 67 -5.77 -13.55 -0.26
N TRP A 68 -5.80 -12.57 0.67
CA TRP A 68 -5.94 -12.85 2.10
C TRP A 68 -4.85 -13.82 2.61
N ALA A 69 -3.59 -13.54 2.32
CA ALA A 69 -2.43 -14.37 2.67
C ALA A 69 -2.42 -15.78 2.04
N SER A 70 -3.06 -15.97 0.89
CA SER A 70 -3.10 -17.28 0.22
C SER A 70 -2.20 -17.39 -1.01
N LYS A 71 -1.71 -16.27 -1.54
CA LYS A 71 -0.84 -16.28 -2.73
C LYS A 71 0.58 -16.65 -2.36
N GLN A 72 1.21 -17.45 -3.21
CA GLN A 72 2.61 -17.86 -3.06
C GLN A 72 3.54 -16.63 -2.96
N GLY A 73 4.40 -16.63 -1.97
CA GLY A 73 5.33 -15.54 -1.66
C GLY A 73 4.68 -14.34 -0.97
N GLN A 74 3.41 -14.45 -0.58
CA GLN A 74 2.61 -13.42 0.08
C GLN A 74 1.80 -14.00 1.26
N GLU A 75 2.31 -15.04 1.87
CA GLU A 75 1.65 -15.80 2.94
C GLU A 75 1.68 -15.07 4.30
N ARG A 76 2.60 -14.13 4.47
CA ARG A 76 2.77 -13.35 5.69
C ARG A 76 2.39 -11.90 5.44
N ILE A 77 1.41 -11.41 6.17
CA ILE A 77 0.94 -10.02 6.08
C ILE A 77 1.59 -9.21 7.21
N LEU A 78 2.34 -8.20 6.83
CA LEU A 78 3.00 -7.30 7.76
C LEU A 78 2.30 -5.94 7.78
N ALA A 79 1.88 -5.50 8.96
CA ALA A 79 1.49 -4.14 9.24
C ALA A 79 2.73 -3.36 9.67
N ILE A 80 3.06 -2.30 8.95
CA ILE A 80 4.30 -1.54 9.11
C ILE A 80 3.93 -0.11 9.46
N ASP A 81 4.29 0.31 10.65
CA ASP A 81 4.09 1.68 11.11
C ASP A 81 5.30 2.51 10.71
N LEU A 82 5.08 3.52 9.88
CA LEU A 82 6.10 4.45 9.38
C LEU A 82 6.01 5.76 10.13
N LYS A 83 7.14 6.45 10.31
CA LYS A 83 7.15 7.86 10.67
C LYS A 83 6.32 8.65 9.67
N ARG A 84 5.46 9.53 10.17
CA ARG A 84 4.59 10.36 9.34
C ARG A 84 5.39 11.21 8.35
N GLU A 85 6.47 11.84 8.81
CA GLU A 85 7.38 12.62 7.97
C GLU A 85 7.96 11.82 6.79
N GLY A 86 8.30 10.54 7.00
CA GLY A 86 8.82 9.67 5.95
C GLY A 86 7.77 9.33 4.91
N PHE A 87 6.55 9.04 5.34
CA PHE A 87 5.43 8.81 4.42
C PHE A 87 5.10 10.07 3.61
N ASP A 88 5.09 11.23 4.24
CA ASP A 88 4.81 12.52 3.59
C ASP A 88 5.92 12.85 2.56
N GLU A 89 7.20 12.53 2.87
CA GLU A 89 8.32 12.66 1.90
C GLU A 89 8.11 11.73 0.70
N ILE A 90 7.69 10.47 0.92
CA ILE A 90 7.37 9.53 -0.17
C ILE A 90 6.25 10.09 -1.07
N VAL A 91 5.14 10.53 -0.48
CA VAL A 91 3.99 11.07 -1.25
C VAL A 91 4.38 12.32 -2.03
N LYS A 92 5.14 13.24 -1.42
CA LYS A 92 5.61 14.48 -2.06
C LYS A 92 6.46 14.22 -3.31
N ASN A 93 7.25 13.16 -3.31
CA ASN A 93 8.16 12.82 -4.41
C ASN A 93 7.55 11.83 -5.42
N ALA A 94 6.28 11.47 -5.24
CA ALA A 94 5.62 10.47 -6.06
C ALA A 94 5.26 10.99 -7.47
N VAL A 95 5.57 10.20 -8.48
CA VAL A 95 5.16 10.43 -9.87
C VAL A 95 4.08 9.40 -10.23
N LEU A 96 2.97 9.86 -10.81
CA LEU A 96 1.89 8.98 -11.28
C LEU A 96 2.42 7.97 -12.30
N SER A 97 2.16 6.69 -12.08
CA SER A 97 2.66 5.60 -12.93
C SER A 97 1.95 5.51 -14.28
N SER A 98 0.81 6.21 -14.44
CA SER A 98 0.02 6.23 -15.67
C SER A 98 -0.06 7.65 -16.24
N PHE A 99 0.40 7.85 -17.47
CA PHE A 99 0.29 9.14 -18.18
C PHE A 99 -1.15 9.58 -18.38
N ARG A 100 -2.11 8.65 -18.49
CA ARG A 100 -3.54 8.98 -18.65
C ARG A 100 -4.13 9.74 -17.48
N GLU A 101 -3.45 9.72 -16.34
CA GLU A 101 -3.87 10.38 -15.09
C GLU A 101 -3.15 11.72 -14.87
N VAL A 102 -2.23 12.09 -15.78
CA VAL A 102 -1.43 13.33 -15.70
C VAL A 102 -2.07 14.37 -16.59
N SER A 103 -2.40 15.54 -16.04
CA SER A 103 -3.06 16.64 -16.76
C SER A 103 -2.08 17.72 -17.23
N ASP A 104 -0.96 17.92 -16.53
CA ASP A 104 -0.16 19.14 -16.61
C ASP A 104 1.21 18.96 -17.26
N LEU A 105 1.50 17.76 -17.79
CA LEU A 105 2.78 17.43 -18.41
C LEU A 105 2.58 16.86 -19.80
N SER A 106 3.53 17.12 -20.71
CA SER A 106 3.66 16.36 -21.93
C SER A 106 4.08 14.92 -21.62
N LYS A 107 3.90 14.00 -22.57
CA LYS A 107 4.30 12.61 -22.42
C LYS A 107 5.81 12.45 -22.24
N GLU A 108 6.59 13.29 -22.87
CA GLU A 108 8.04 13.33 -22.80
C GLU A 108 8.51 13.79 -21.42
N GLU A 109 7.97 14.88 -20.90
CA GLU A 109 8.25 15.39 -19.55
C GLU A 109 7.85 14.38 -18.46
N TRP A 110 6.69 13.72 -18.63
CA TRP A 110 6.26 12.67 -17.73
C TRP A 110 7.22 11.48 -17.72
N LYS A 111 7.69 11.03 -18.91
CA LYS A 111 8.68 9.95 -19.00
C LYS A 111 9.97 10.30 -18.29
N GLU A 112 10.50 11.50 -18.53
CA GLU A 112 11.70 11.99 -17.88
C GLU A 112 11.55 12.02 -16.35
N LYS A 113 10.42 12.53 -15.83
CA LYS A 113 10.12 12.49 -14.41
C LYS A 113 10.03 11.05 -13.87
N MET A 114 9.38 10.15 -14.60
CA MET A 114 9.26 8.74 -14.22
C MET A 114 10.62 8.02 -14.14
N GLU A 115 11.52 8.29 -15.07
CA GLU A 115 12.86 7.69 -15.10
C GLU A 115 13.73 8.18 -13.95
N ASN A 116 13.64 9.47 -13.64
CA ASN A 116 14.43 10.13 -12.58
C ASN A 116 13.81 9.97 -11.18
N SER A 117 12.56 9.57 -11.05
CA SER A 117 11.91 9.41 -9.74
C SER A 117 12.21 8.06 -9.10
N GLU A 118 12.49 8.09 -7.80
CA GLU A 118 12.55 6.90 -6.96
C GLU A 118 11.18 6.47 -6.42
N VAL A 119 10.15 7.30 -6.60
CA VAL A 119 8.81 7.05 -6.07
C VAL A 119 7.77 7.08 -7.18
N ARG A 120 6.98 6.04 -7.26
CA ARG A 120 5.84 5.93 -8.16
C ARG A 120 4.55 5.86 -7.37
N CYS A 121 3.52 6.52 -7.88
CA CYS A 121 2.17 6.50 -7.31
C CYS A 121 1.22 5.83 -8.30
N GLN A 122 0.38 4.95 -7.79
CA GLN A 122 -0.72 4.33 -8.53
C GLN A 122 -1.99 4.41 -7.71
N TRP A 123 -3.08 4.84 -8.35
CA TRP A 123 -4.40 4.85 -7.76
C TRP A 123 -5.26 3.77 -8.40
N ASP A 124 -5.76 2.86 -7.59
CA ASP A 124 -6.60 1.74 -8.02
C ASP A 124 -7.98 1.86 -7.36
N PRO A 125 -9.04 1.26 -7.93
CA PRO A 125 -10.29 1.10 -7.20
C PRO A 125 -10.03 0.33 -5.90
N ASP A 126 -10.41 0.89 -4.76
CA ASP A 126 -10.34 0.15 -3.49
C ASP A 126 -11.32 -1.03 -3.50
N ARG A 127 -11.21 -1.93 -2.55
CA ARG A 127 -11.91 -3.22 -2.55
C ARG A 127 -12.79 -3.38 -1.32
N ASP A 128 -13.89 -4.12 -1.50
CA ASP A 128 -14.63 -4.69 -0.38
C ASP A 128 -13.98 -5.99 0.13
N ILE A 129 -14.58 -6.60 1.15
CA ILE A 129 -14.08 -7.86 1.74
C ILE A 129 -14.09 -9.05 0.76
N TYR A 130 -14.88 -8.98 -0.30
CA TYR A 130 -14.99 -10.01 -1.35
C TYR A 130 -14.05 -9.73 -2.55
N GLY A 131 -13.34 -8.60 -2.52
CA GLY A 131 -12.46 -8.17 -3.60
C GLY A 131 -13.15 -7.42 -4.74
N ASN A 132 -14.44 -7.05 -4.59
CA ASN A 132 -15.12 -6.22 -5.57
C ASN A 132 -14.64 -4.77 -5.50
N PRO A 133 -14.51 -4.07 -6.64
CA PRO A 133 -14.15 -2.65 -6.64
C PRO A 133 -15.26 -1.81 -6.01
N ILE A 134 -14.86 -0.85 -5.18
CA ILE A 134 -15.76 0.12 -4.56
C ILE A 134 -15.50 1.54 -5.11
N GLY A 135 -16.39 2.49 -4.77
CA GLY A 135 -16.39 3.85 -5.35
C GLY A 135 -15.22 4.74 -4.91
N ARG A 136 -14.44 4.36 -3.89
CA ARG A 136 -13.24 5.11 -3.49
C ARG A 136 -11.98 4.53 -4.14
N ARG A 137 -10.90 5.33 -4.18
CA ARG A 137 -9.60 4.89 -4.68
C ARG A 137 -8.66 4.55 -3.54
N ALA A 138 -7.81 3.56 -3.76
CA ALA A 138 -6.70 3.21 -2.90
C ALA A 138 -5.38 3.58 -3.56
N ILE A 139 -4.45 4.13 -2.78
CA ILE A 139 -3.10 4.46 -3.24
C ILE A 139 -2.16 3.29 -2.99
N GLN A 140 -1.25 3.04 -3.92
CA GLN A 140 -0.03 2.30 -3.67
C GLN A 140 1.18 3.12 -4.11
N LEU A 141 2.24 3.06 -3.34
CA LEU A 141 3.47 3.81 -3.55
C LEU A 141 4.62 2.82 -3.76
N GLY A 142 5.22 2.87 -4.94
CA GLY A 142 6.41 2.10 -5.28
C GLY A 142 7.65 2.93 -4.98
N ILE A 143 8.55 2.40 -4.16
CA ILE A 143 9.78 3.05 -3.73
C ILE A 143 11.01 2.23 -4.13
N LYS A 144 12.08 2.89 -4.55
CA LYS A 144 13.36 2.29 -4.95
C LYS A 144 14.54 3.19 -4.54
N GLY A 145 15.74 2.77 -4.84
CA GLY A 145 16.94 3.59 -4.69
C GLY A 145 17.22 4.02 -3.25
N GLU A 146 17.53 5.28 -3.05
CA GLU A 146 17.79 5.83 -1.72
C GLU A 146 16.51 5.89 -0.86
N THR A 147 15.36 6.11 -1.50
CA THR A 147 14.06 6.15 -0.81
C THR A 147 13.75 4.81 -0.12
N VAL A 148 14.00 3.65 -0.75
CA VAL A 148 13.79 2.36 -0.08
C VAL A 148 14.81 2.11 1.04
N ARG A 149 16.02 2.66 0.94
CA ARG A 149 17.03 2.59 2.01
C ARG A 149 16.59 3.38 3.24
N LYS A 150 16.12 4.61 3.04
CA LYS A 150 15.52 5.43 4.12
C LYS A 150 14.31 4.74 4.72
N TYR A 151 13.43 4.19 3.88
CA TYR A 151 12.27 3.42 4.35
C TYR A 151 12.68 2.35 5.34
N VAL A 152 13.65 1.50 4.99
CA VAL A 152 14.09 0.39 5.84
C VAL A 152 14.85 0.85 7.09
N ASN A 153 15.73 1.85 6.95
CA ASN A 153 16.68 2.17 8.03
C ASN A 153 16.26 3.34 8.92
N GLU A 154 15.36 4.22 8.44
CA GLU A 154 15.04 5.47 9.14
C GLU A 154 13.55 5.62 9.47
N TRP A 155 12.65 5.14 8.58
CA TRP A 155 11.23 5.46 8.68
C TRP A 155 10.36 4.37 9.29
N ILE A 156 10.78 3.10 9.22
CA ILE A 156 10.07 2.01 9.91
C ILE A 156 10.22 2.21 11.43
N VAL A 157 9.07 2.35 12.12
CA VAL A 157 8.99 2.44 13.58
C VAL A 157 8.69 1.08 14.18
N ASN A 158 7.78 0.32 13.56
CA ASN A 158 7.37 -0.98 14.05
C ASN A 158 6.90 -1.87 12.88
N ILE A 159 7.08 -3.17 13.03
CA ILE A 159 6.55 -4.20 12.14
C ILE A 159 5.77 -5.19 12.99
N THR A 160 4.50 -5.39 12.65
CA THR A 160 3.61 -6.36 13.30
C THR A 160 3.17 -7.41 12.29
N ASP A 161 3.30 -8.68 12.65
CA ASP A 161 2.69 -9.76 11.90
C ASP A 161 1.20 -9.83 12.19
N VAL A 162 0.38 -9.62 11.18
CA VAL A 162 -1.08 -9.69 11.29
C VAL A 162 -1.66 -10.88 10.54
N THR A 163 -0.83 -11.84 10.18
CA THR A 163 -1.22 -13.00 9.35
C THR A 163 -2.32 -13.82 10.01
N ASP A 164 -2.22 -14.11 11.31
CA ASP A 164 -3.22 -14.93 12.01
C ASP A 164 -4.58 -14.25 12.03
N ILE A 165 -4.62 -12.94 12.29
CA ILE A 165 -5.84 -12.13 12.24
C ILE A 165 -6.43 -12.13 10.83
N VAL A 166 -5.60 -12.01 9.80
CA VAL A 166 -6.02 -12.06 8.39
C VAL A 166 -6.63 -13.41 8.05
N ILE A 167 -6.03 -14.52 8.52
CA ILE A 167 -6.55 -15.87 8.29
C ILE A 167 -7.90 -16.05 9.01
N GLU A 168 -8.03 -15.56 10.24
CA GLU A 168 -9.30 -15.58 10.99
C GLU A 168 -10.38 -14.81 10.25
N MET A 169 -10.10 -13.60 9.78
CA MET A 169 -11.03 -12.80 8.96
C MET A 169 -11.45 -13.55 7.70
N ARG A 170 -10.48 -14.12 6.96
CA ARG A 170 -10.77 -14.91 5.75
C ARG A 170 -11.71 -16.07 6.05
N ASN A 171 -11.47 -16.82 7.12
CA ASN A 171 -12.31 -17.94 7.51
C ASN A 171 -13.72 -17.46 7.91
N SER A 172 -13.82 -16.34 8.62
CA SER A 172 -15.12 -15.77 9.00
C SER A 172 -15.94 -15.29 7.79
N ILE A 173 -15.28 -14.71 6.77
CA ILE A 173 -15.91 -14.34 5.49
C ILE A 173 -16.45 -15.59 4.80
N GLN A 174 -15.67 -16.67 4.72
CA GLN A 174 -16.08 -17.93 4.09
C GLN A 174 -17.24 -18.60 4.81
N ASN A 175 -17.31 -18.47 6.13
CA ASN A 175 -18.35 -19.06 6.97
C ASN A 175 -19.57 -18.14 7.19
N GLY A 176 -19.54 -16.92 6.64
CA GLY A 176 -20.64 -15.95 6.82
C GLY A 176 -20.76 -15.36 8.22
N THR A 177 -19.69 -15.41 9.03
CA THR A 177 -19.65 -14.90 10.42
C THR A 177 -18.82 -13.61 10.56
N PHE A 178 -18.37 -13.05 9.44
CA PHE A 178 -17.56 -11.83 9.42
C PHE A 178 -18.34 -10.64 10.02
N SER A 179 -17.62 -9.82 10.79
CA SER A 179 -18.10 -8.54 11.30
C SER A 179 -17.13 -7.42 10.94
N GLU A 180 -17.65 -6.27 10.50
CA GLU A 180 -16.84 -5.10 10.11
C GLU A 180 -15.98 -4.57 11.26
N VAL A 181 -16.33 -4.84 12.52
CA VAL A 181 -15.50 -4.48 13.69
C VAL A 181 -14.15 -5.19 13.72
N MET A 182 -13.97 -6.24 12.92
CA MET A 182 -12.68 -6.92 12.76
C MET A 182 -11.70 -6.11 11.89
N LEU A 183 -12.20 -5.20 11.06
CA LEU A 183 -11.35 -4.38 10.16
C LEU A 183 -10.61 -3.30 10.94
N PRO A 184 -9.38 -2.95 10.48
CA PRO A 184 -8.69 -1.77 11.02
C PRO A 184 -9.52 -0.50 10.77
N GLU A 185 -9.55 0.40 11.76
CA GLU A 185 -10.22 1.71 11.62
C GLU A 185 -9.36 2.66 10.79
N GLU A 186 -9.58 2.66 9.48
CA GLU A 186 -8.92 3.59 8.56
C GLU A 186 -9.65 4.94 8.54
N LYS A 187 -8.86 6.02 8.63
CA LYS A 187 -9.32 7.42 8.57
C LYS A 187 -8.75 8.11 7.33
N LYS A 188 -9.37 9.24 6.95
CA LYS A 188 -8.92 10.09 5.84
C LYS A 188 -7.83 11.05 6.30
#